data_48e8b865696a190e4163220d467860ec
#
_entry.id   48e8b865696a190e4163220d467860ec
#
_cell.length_a   1.000
_cell.length_b   1.000
_cell.length_c   1.000
_cell.angle_alpha   90.00
_cell.angle_beta   90.00
_cell.angle_gamma   90.00
#
_symmetry.space_group_name_H-M   'P 1'
#
loop_
_entity.id
_entity.type
_entity.pdbx_description
1 polymer ?
#
loop_
_entity_poly.entity_id
_entity_poly.type
_entity_poly.pdbx_seq_one_letter_code
_entity_poly.pdbx_strand_id
1 'polypeptide(L)'
;LLSRRQRQMCIRDRDYVMKQEKTESKLITGLGCEAETVKEEMQATKELWGKLDGRTYKHFVHSYHKSEQITPEQAHRNAIELANATKAWNGYEVLIATHTDRGHIHSHIIVNSVSYEDGHKLQWSKADLQDLKDRCNEQSRQQGLHVPEKGKTFYGEEREDTVAWNKETYRRLKQAEKGEVKSYVQEIALAIMDCKETATSRETFMEQMQAKGYGVDWQDKH
;
A
#
# COMPACT_ATOMS: atom_id res chain seq x y z
N LEU A 1 9.15 20.34 8.62
CA LEU A 1 7.75 20.76 8.59
C LEU A 1 7.02 19.99 7.50
N LEU A 2 6.13 19.07 7.89
CA LEU A 2 5.21 18.45 6.94
C LEU A 2 4.38 19.54 6.26
N SER A 3 4.32 19.53 4.93
CA SER A 3 3.53 20.50 4.19
C SER A 3 2.05 20.44 4.63
N ARG A 4 1.30 21.56 4.53
CA ARG A 4 -0.16 21.57 4.78
C ARG A 4 -0.89 20.48 4.00
N ARG A 5 -0.42 20.13 2.78
CA ARG A 5 -0.94 19.03 1.96
C ARG A 5 -0.75 17.65 2.60
N GLN A 6 0.41 17.37 3.21
CA GLN A 6 0.66 16.08 3.87
C GLN A 6 -0.20 15.92 5.13
N ARG A 7 -0.40 17.00 5.91
CA ARG A 7 -1.32 17.01 7.05
C ARG A 7 -2.79 16.79 6.64
N GLN A 8 -3.24 17.41 5.57
CA GLN A 8 -4.63 17.24 5.07
C GLN A 8 -4.86 15.86 4.43
N MET A 9 -3.86 15.26 3.78
CA MET A 9 -3.94 13.90 3.23
C MET A 9 -4.08 12.87 4.36
N CYS A 10 -3.32 13.06 5.44
CA CYS A 10 -3.39 12.21 6.63
C CYS A 10 -4.74 12.25 7.35
N ILE A 11 -5.39 13.41 7.43
CA ILE A 11 -6.74 13.57 8.01
C ILE A 11 -7.80 12.90 7.12
N ARG A 12 -7.72 13.09 5.81
CA ARG A 12 -8.66 12.50 4.84
C ARG A 12 -8.61 10.97 4.78
N ASP A 13 -7.43 10.37 4.88
CA ASP A 13 -7.29 8.92 4.84
C ASP A 13 -7.97 8.25 6.03
N ARG A 14 -7.89 8.85 7.21
CA ARG A 14 -8.53 8.36 8.42
C ARG A 14 -10.06 8.57 8.41
N ASP A 15 -10.52 9.76 8.06
CA ASP A 15 -11.94 10.06 7.90
C ASP A 15 -12.58 9.20 6.80
N TYR A 16 -11.78 8.82 5.79
CA TYR A 16 -12.19 7.89 4.74
C TYR A 16 -12.37 6.46 5.28
N VAL A 17 -11.48 6.00 6.14
CA VAL A 17 -11.52 4.65 6.75
C VAL A 17 -12.69 4.49 7.71
N MET A 18 -13.08 5.58 8.39
CA MET A 18 -14.18 5.60 9.38
C MET A 18 -15.57 5.89 8.79
N LYS A 19 -15.71 6.08 7.46
CA LYS A 19 -17.03 6.35 6.86
C LYS A 19 -17.96 5.17 7.04
N GLN A 20 -19.06 5.38 7.77
CA GLN A 20 -20.12 4.38 8.03
C GLN A 20 -20.73 3.79 6.74
N GLU A 21 -20.78 4.54 5.64
CA GLU A 21 -21.25 4.06 4.34
C GLU A 21 -20.40 2.92 3.75
N LYS A 22 -19.17 2.72 4.27
CA LYS A 22 -18.17 1.77 3.76
C LYS A 22 -17.90 0.61 4.70
N THR A 23 -18.25 0.75 5.96
CA THR A 23 -17.89 -0.19 7.02
C THR A 23 -19.04 -0.30 8.01
N GLU A 24 -19.46 -1.52 8.30
CA GLU A 24 -20.35 -1.77 9.42
C GLU A 24 -19.61 -1.52 10.74
N SER A 25 -20.28 -0.97 11.75
CA SER A 25 -19.65 -0.64 13.05
C SER A 25 -18.93 -1.83 13.71
N LYS A 26 -19.43 -3.05 13.51
CA LYS A 26 -18.82 -4.30 13.98
C LYS A 26 -17.48 -4.66 13.30
N LEU A 27 -17.12 -3.98 12.21
CA LEU A 27 -15.88 -4.17 11.46
C LEU A 27 -14.88 -3.05 11.70
N ILE A 28 -14.99 -2.37 12.84
CA ILE A 28 -14.05 -1.34 13.29
C ILE A 28 -13.60 -1.73 14.71
N THR A 29 -12.29 -1.77 14.94
CA THR A 29 -11.68 -2.11 16.24
C THR A 29 -10.50 -1.20 16.54
N GLY A 30 -10.44 -0.67 17.77
CA GLY A 30 -9.26 -0.04 18.34
C GLY A 30 -8.46 -1.04 19.17
N LEU A 31 -7.14 -0.97 19.08
CA LEU A 31 -6.22 -1.66 19.99
C LEU A 31 -5.40 -0.60 20.71
N GLY A 32 -5.45 -0.60 22.04
CA GLY A 32 -4.85 0.48 22.86
C GLY A 32 -5.56 1.83 22.73
N CYS A 33 -6.76 1.86 22.13
CA CYS A 33 -7.62 3.04 21.96
C CYS A 33 -9.06 2.63 21.71
N GLU A 34 -9.99 3.56 21.91
CA GLU A 34 -11.38 3.40 21.49
C GLU A 34 -11.53 3.81 20.01
N ALA A 35 -12.28 3.01 19.23
CA ALA A 35 -12.41 3.24 17.79
C ALA A 35 -13.06 4.59 17.46
N GLU A 36 -14.04 5.01 18.26
CA GLU A 36 -14.80 6.24 18.08
C GLU A 36 -13.96 7.49 18.32
N THR A 37 -13.05 7.45 19.27
CA THR A 37 -12.21 8.58 19.74
C THR A 37 -10.74 8.45 19.33
N VAL A 38 -10.41 7.46 18.51
CA VAL A 38 -9.02 7.13 18.09
C VAL A 38 -8.24 8.33 17.55
N LYS A 39 -8.92 9.26 16.92
CA LYS A 39 -8.28 10.46 16.38
C LYS A 39 -7.76 11.36 17.48
N GLU A 40 -8.60 11.63 18.43
CA GLU A 40 -8.34 12.47 19.60
C GLU A 40 -7.29 11.81 20.47
N GLU A 41 -7.37 10.49 20.69
CA GLU A 41 -6.43 9.73 21.48
C GLU A 41 -5.03 9.68 20.84
N MET A 42 -4.93 9.33 19.56
CA MET A 42 -3.66 9.37 18.84
C MET A 42 -3.03 10.78 18.80
N GLN A 43 -3.85 11.82 18.81
CA GLN A 43 -3.39 13.20 18.88
C GLN A 43 -2.91 13.54 20.30
N ALA A 44 -3.69 13.19 21.32
CA ALA A 44 -3.35 13.42 22.73
C ALA A 44 -2.04 12.73 23.11
N THR A 45 -1.81 11.49 22.66
CA THR A 45 -0.53 10.80 22.85
C THR A 45 0.65 11.60 22.29
N LYS A 46 0.52 12.13 21.06
CA LYS A 46 1.57 12.95 20.46
C LYS A 46 1.81 14.27 21.19
N GLU A 47 0.74 14.88 21.69
CA GLU A 47 0.81 16.12 22.49
C GLU A 47 1.47 15.86 23.83
N LEU A 48 1.07 14.80 24.55
CA LEU A 48 1.65 14.39 25.84
C LEU A 48 3.18 14.23 25.73
N TRP A 49 3.66 13.61 24.68
CA TRP A 49 5.08 13.36 24.46
C TRP A 49 5.81 14.48 23.67
N GLY A 50 5.12 15.57 23.33
CA GLY A 50 5.70 16.69 22.57
C GLY A 50 6.17 16.30 21.16
N LYS A 51 5.58 15.27 20.53
CA LYS A 51 6.04 14.69 19.26
C LYS A 51 5.04 14.90 18.12
N LEU A 52 4.67 16.15 17.90
CA LEU A 52 3.72 16.55 16.85
C LEU A 52 4.32 16.60 15.44
N ASP A 53 5.65 16.61 15.35
CA ASP A 53 6.35 16.76 14.08
C ASP A 53 6.56 15.42 13.35
N GLY A 54 6.75 15.51 12.03
CA GLY A 54 7.08 14.37 11.18
C GLY A 54 5.88 13.51 10.82
N ARG A 55 6.08 12.19 10.69
CA ARG A 55 5.02 11.24 10.37
C ARG A 55 4.04 11.13 11.54
N THR A 56 2.75 11.24 11.25
CA THR A 56 1.68 11.21 12.24
C THR A 56 1.14 9.81 12.51
N TYR A 57 1.18 8.91 11.54
CA TYR A 57 0.82 7.49 11.66
C TYR A 57 1.42 6.68 10.50
N LYS A 58 1.28 5.37 10.57
CA LYS A 58 1.57 4.47 9.47
C LYS A 58 0.31 3.71 9.08
N HIS A 59 0.08 3.57 7.78
CA HIS A 59 -1.10 2.96 7.22
C HIS A 59 -0.71 1.73 6.41
N PHE A 60 -1.34 0.61 6.71
CA PHE A 60 -1.21 -0.65 6.02
C PHE A 60 -2.58 -1.07 5.47
N VAL A 61 -2.57 -1.86 4.41
CA VAL A 61 -3.77 -2.44 3.84
C VAL A 61 -3.54 -3.93 3.65
N HIS A 62 -4.39 -4.74 4.26
CA HIS A 62 -4.47 -6.18 4.04
C HIS A 62 -5.66 -6.46 3.14
N SER A 63 -5.42 -6.91 1.91
CA SER A 63 -6.45 -7.13 0.90
C SER A 63 -6.51 -8.58 0.47
N TYR A 64 -7.71 -9.06 0.22
CA TYR A 64 -8.01 -10.36 -0.33
C TYR A 64 -8.38 -10.25 -1.80
N HIS A 65 -8.09 -11.28 -2.59
CA HIS A 65 -8.52 -11.30 -3.98
C HIS A 65 -10.04 -11.51 -4.05
N LYS A 66 -10.69 -10.91 -5.06
CA LYS A 66 -12.16 -10.97 -5.23
C LYS A 66 -12.73 -12.39 -5.37
N SER A 67 -11.89 -13.36 -5.76
CA SER A 67 -12.26 -14.77 -5.91
C SER A 67 -12.03 -15.59 -4.64
N GLU A 68 -11.51 -15.01 -3.56
CA GLU A 68 -11.34 -15.71 -2.30
C GLU A 68 -12.64 -15.81 -1.54
N GLN A 69 -12.85 -17.00 -0.95
CA GLN A 69 -14.03 -17.28 -0.13
C GLN A 69 -13.76 -16.88 1.32
N ILE A 70 -13.81 -15.58 1.59
CA ILE A 70 -13.64 -15.03 2.93
C ILE A 70 -14.79 -14.08 3.26
N THR A 71 -15.25 -14.10 4.51
CA THR A 71 -16.28 -13.15 4.98
C THR A 71 -15.63 -11.87 5.53
N PRO A 72 -16.36 -10.73 5.56
CA PRO A 72 -15.85 -9.49 6.16
C PRO A 72 -15.43 -9.65 7.61
N GLU A 73 -16.18 -10.45 8.39
CA GLU A 73 -15.88 -10.73 9.80
C GLU A 73 -14.62 -11.55 9.95
N GLN A 74 -14.40 -12.53 9.07
CA GLN A 74 -13.17 -13.32 9.06
C GLN A 74 -11.97 -12.45 8.70
N ALA A 75 -12.09 -11.60 7.67
CA ALA A 75 -11.04 -10.66 7.27
C ALA A 75 -10.71 -9.68 8.40
N HIS A 76 -11.73 -9.21 9.14
CA HIS A 76 -11.55 -8.33 10.27
C HIS A 76 -10.82 -9.03 11.44
N ARG A 77 -11.23 -10.25 11.81
CA ARG A 77 -10.51 -11.05 12.81
C ARG A 77 -9.07 -11.28 12.41
N ASN A 78 -8.81 -11.62 11.15
CA ASN A 78 -7.47 -11.82 10.62
C ASN A 78 -6.60 -10.56 10.80
N ALA A 79 -7.16 -9.38 10.54
CA ALA A 79 -6.44 -8.12 10.71
C ALA A 79 -6.14 -7.82 12.20
N ILE A 80 -7.06 -8.15 13.12
CA ILE A 80 -6.85 -8.02 14.57
C ILE A 80 -5.74 -8.98 15.05
N GLU A 81 -5.80 -10.25 14.64
CA GLU A 81 -4.77 -11.24 14.98
C GLU A 81 -3.39 -10.84 14.46
N LEU A 82 -3.34 -10.36 13.21
CA LEU A 82 -2.10 -9.86 12.61
C LEU A 82 -1.54 -8.67 13.38
N ALA A 83 -2.39 -7.72 13.79
CA ALA A 83 -1.98 -6.56 14.56
C ALA A 83 -1.42 -6.97 15.93
N ASN A 84 -2.11 -7.86 16.65
CA ASN A 84 -1.66 -8.37 17.97
C ASN A 84 -0.37 -9.18 17.87
N ALA A 85 -0.14 -9.89 16.75
CA ALA A 85 1.08 -10.66 16.53
C ALA A 85 2.28 -9.80 16.12
N THR A 86 2.04 -8.56 15.69
CA THR A 86 3.10 -7.65 15.21
C THR A 86 3.75 -6.90 16.36
N LYS A 87 4.83 -7.46 16.93
CA LYS A 87 5.54 -6.92 18.11
C LYS A 87 5.96 -5.45 17.96
N ALA A 88 6.30 -5.00 16.76
CA ALA A 88 6.69 -3.63 16.48
C ALA A 88 5.56 -2.60 16.72
N TRP A 89 4.32 -3.05 16.91
CA TRP A 89 3.16 -2.20 17.21
C TRP A 89 2.73 -2.22 18.67
N ASN A 90 3.43 -2.98 19.52
CA ASN A 90 3.15 -3.00 20.97
C ASN A 90 3.40 -1.59 21.55
N GLY A 91 2.48 -1.13 22.37
CA GLY A 91 2.55 0.21 22.97
C GLY A 91 2.12 1.35 22.03
N TYR A 92 1.53 1.05 20.88
CA TYR A 92 0.97 2.04 19.96
C TYR A 92 -0.53 1.81 19.78
N GLU A 93 -1.30 2.90 19.67
CA GLU A 93 -2.70 2.81 19.29
C GLU A 93 -2.82 2.34 17.83
N VAL A 94 -3.68 1.35 17.61
CA VAL A 94 -3.95 0.79 16.29
C VAL A 94 -5.44 0.82 16.01
N LEU A 95 -5.83 1.43 14.90
CA LEU A 95 -7.19 1.36 14.36
C LEU A 95 -7.24 0.36 13.22
N ILE A 96 -8.20 -0.55 13.28
CA ILE A 96 -8.49 -1.54 12.24
C ILE A 96 -9.90 -1.31 11.72
N ALA A 97 -10.07 -1.16 10.41
CA ALA A 97 -11.37 -1.05 9.76
C ALA A 97 -11.41 -1.91 8.49
N THR A 98 -12.41 -2.77 8.38
CA THR A 98 -12.57 -3.66 7.23
C THR A 98 -13.69 -3.15 6.32
N HIS A 99 -13.37 -3.01 5.04
CA HIS A 99 -14.20 -2.47 3.99
C HIS A 99 -14.62 -3.54 2.97
N THR A 100 -15.80 -3.37 2.39
CA THR A 100 -16.37 -4.25 1.35
C THR A 100 -16.77 -3.48 0.08
N ASP A 101 -16.50 -2.19 0.04
CA ASP A 101 -17.03 -1.23 -0.96
C ASP A 101 -16.40 -1.35 -2.37
N ARG A 102 -15.32 -2.10 -2.56
CA ARG A 102 -14.55 -2.15 -3.82
C ARG A 102 -14.58 -3.48 -4.57
N GLY A 103 -15.61 -4.30 -4.33
CA GLY A 103 -15.71 -5.62 -4.96
C GLY A 103 -14.67 -6.63 -4.47
N HIS A 104 -13.90 -6.30 -3.45
CA HIS A 104 -13.02 -7.18 -2.70
C HIS A 104 -12.91 -6.70 -1.25
N ILE A 105 -12.73 -7.65 -0.34
CA ILE A 105 -12.60 -7.35 1.09
C ILE A 105 -11.19 -6.88 1.37
N HIS A 106 -11.06 -5.80 2.13
CA HIS A 106 -9.76 -5.29 2.57
C HIS A 106 -9.86 -4.62 3.93
N SER A 107 -8.82 -4.80 4.75
CA SER A 107 -8.72 -4.19 6.07
C SER A 107 -7.64 -3.10 6.06
N HIS A 108 -8.01 -1.92 6.51
CA HIS A 108 -7.10 -0.83 6.80
C HIS A 108 -6.60 -0.97 8.23
N ILE A 109 -5.29 -0.87 8.42
CA ILE A 109 -4.63 -0.90 9.73
C ILE A 109 -3.84 0.39 9.87
N ILE A 110 -4.22 1.25 10.80
CA ILE A 110 -3.59 2.54 11.05
C ILE A 110 -2.92 2.48 12.41
N VAL A 111 -1.60 2.64 12.45
CA VAL A 111 -0.77 2.59 13.65
C VAL A 111 -0.29 3.99 13.98
N ASN A 112 -0.48 4.46 15.22
CA ASN A 112 0.05 5.75 15.66
C ASN A 112 1.57 5.80 15.49
N SER A 113 2.12 6.99 15.32
CA SER A 113 3.56 7.17 15.15
C SER A 113 4.31 7.37 16.46
N VAL A 114 3.61 7.50 17.58
CA VAL A 114 4.18 7.70 18.91
C VAL A 114 3.56 6.68 19.85
N SER A 115 4.39 5.98 20.61
CA SER A 115 3.97 5.04 21.64
C SER A 115 3.29 5.78 22.80
N TYR A 116 2.16 5.25 23.27
CA TYR A 116 1.50 5.77 24.46
C TYR A 116 2.23 5.33 25.74
N GLU A 117 3.02 4.26 25.71
CA GLU A 117 3.74 3.74 26.87
C GLU A 117 4.99 4.55 27.21
N ASP A 118 5.82 4.86 26.20
CA ASP A 118 7.16 5.41 26.40
C ASP A 118 7.48 6.61 25.48
N GLY A 119 6.54 7.00 24.63
CA GLY A 119 6.69 8.12 23.71
C GLY A 119 7.66 7.88 22.54
N HIS A 120 8.21 6.69 22.35
CA HIS A 120 9.07 6.43 21.22
C HIS A 120 8.34 6.58 19.90
N LYS A 121 9.02 7.10 18.88
CA LYS A 121 8.49 7.12 17.52
C LYS A 121 8.62 5.75 16.87
N LEU A 122 7.53 5.29 16.25
CA LEU A 122 7.45 4.02 15.55
C LEU A 122 8.59 3.88 14.53
N GLN A 123 9.49 2.95 14.80
CA GLN A 123 10.49 2.50 13.86
C GLN A 123 9.92 1.34 13.03
N TRP A 124 10.17 1.37 11.73
CA TRP A 124 9.65 0.35 10.83
C TRP A 124 10.67 0.08 9.74
N SER A 125 11.33 -1.04 9.82
CA SER A 125 12.37 -1.47 8.91
C SER A 125 11.83 -2.33 7.75
N LYS A 126 12.71 -2.70 6.83
CA LYS A 126 12.39 -3.69 5.79
C LYS A 126 12.18 -5.09 6.38
N ALA A 127 12.88 -5.42 7.48
CA ALA A 127 12.71 -6.68 8.18
C ALA A 127 11.32 -6.78 8.83
N ASP A 128 10.84 -5.71 9.49
CA ASP A 128 9.49 -5.67 10.06
C ASP A 128 8.42 -5.85 8.98
N LEU A 129 8.62 -5.24 7.80
CA LEU A 129 7.70 -5.42 6.68
C LEU A 129 7.72 -6.87 6.17
N GLN A 130 8.88 -7.52 6.15
CA GLN A 130 8.97 -8.91 5.71
C GLN A 130 8.31 -9.83 6.73
N ASP A 131 8.56 -9.67 8.03
CA ASP A 131 7.89 -10.43 9.10
C ASP A 131 6.36 -10.28 9.02
N LEU A 132 5.85 -9.07 8.80
CA LEU A 132 4.42 -8.83 8.61
C LEU A 132 3.86 -9.62 7.41
N LYS A 133 4.56 -9.62 6.27
CA LYS A 133 4.16 -10.38 5.07
C LYS A 133 4.18 -11.90 5.32
N ASP A 134 5.19 -12.39 6.02
CA ASP A 134 5.34 -13.81 6.33
C ASP A 134 4.20 -14.28 7.25
N ARG A 135 3.79 -13.47 8.22
CA ARG A 135 2.61 -13.70 9.06
C ARG A 135 1.32 -13.69 8.26
N CYS A 136 1.13 -12.73 7.35
CA CYS A 136 -0.02 -12.72 6.44
C CYS A 136 -0.08 -14.01 5.61
N ASN A 137 1.05 -14.43 5.04
CA ASN A 137 1.15 -15.63 4.23
C ASN A 137 0.86 -16.88 5.05
N GLU A 138 1.36 -16.96 6.28
CA GLU A 138 1.11 -18.09 7.17
C GLU A 138 -0.37 -18.17 7.58
N GLN A 139 -0.98 -17.05 7.94
CA GLN A 139 -2.42 -16.98 8.23
C GLN A 139 -3.27 -17.42 7.03
N SER A 140 -2.89 -16.99 5.82
CA SER A 140 -3.56 -17.44 4.59
C SER A 140 -3.44 -18.94 4.36
N ARG A 141 -2.25 -19.54 4.57
CA ARG A 141 -2.07 -21.00 4.46
C ARG A 141 -2.94 -21.78 5.44
N GLN A 142 -2.98 -21.34 6.71
CA GLN A 142 -3.78 -21.99 7.76
C GLN A 142 -5.27 -21.96 7.46
N GLN A 143 -5.73 -20.96 6.71
CA GLN A 143 -7.13 -20.79 6.33
C GLN A 143 -7.45 -21.31 4.92
N GLY A 144 -6.49 -21.93 4.23
CA GLY A 144 -6.66 -22.42 2.86
C GLY A 144 -6.88 -21.30 1.83
N LEU A 145 -6.44 -20.07 2.15
CA LEU A 145 -6.50 -18.93 1.26
C LEU A 145 -5.26 -18.86 0.36
N HIS A 146 -5.36 -18.11 -0.71
CA HIS A 146 -4.26 -17.93 -1.65
C HIS A 146 -3.07 -17.18 -1.01
N VAL A 147 -1.87 -17.72 -1.22
CA VAL A 147 -0.62 -17.07 -0.84
C VAL A 147 0.02 -16.46 -2.09
N PRO A 148 0.19 -15.14 -2.15
CA PRO A 148 0.80 -14.50 -3.32
C PRO A 148 2.22 -14.96 -3.56
N GLU A 149 2.53 -15.40 -4.77
CA GLU A 149 3.88 -15.72 -5.21
C GLU A 149 4.50 -14.54 -5.97
N LYS A 150 5.79 -14.29 -5.71
CA LYS A 150 6.51 -13.22 -6.40
C LYS A 150 6.57 -13.52 -7.90
N GLY A 151 6.17 -12.56 -8.72
CA GLY A 151 6.20 -12.67 -10.18
C GLY A 151 5.00 -13.40 -10.78
N LYS A 152 4.03 -13.85 -9.97
CA LYS A 152 2.82 -14.53 -10.46
C LYS A 152 1.55 -13.73 -10.20
N THR A 153 0.54 -13.97 -11.02
CA THR A 153 -0.84 -13.53 -10.81
C THR A 153 -1.52 -14.39 -9.75
N PHE A 154 -2.73 -14.01 -9.32
CA PHE A 154 -3.54 -14.84 -8.43
C PHE A 154 -3.80 -16.25 -8.98
N TYR A 155 -3.88 -16.40 -10.30
CA TYR A 155 -4.12 -17.69 -10.96
C TYR A 155 -2.84 -18.49 -11.27
N GLY A 156 -1.68 -18.03 -10.78
CA GLY A 156 -0.39 -18.72 -10.95
C GLY A 156 0.31 -18.43 -12.28
N GLU A 157 -0.26 -17.60 -13.14
CA GLU A 157 0.36 -17.17 -14.39
C GLU A 157 1.56 -16.24 -14.11
N GLU A 158 2.62 -16.34 -14.86
CA GLU A 158 3.73 -15.41 -14.77
C GLU A 158 3.26 -14.00 -15.14
N ARG A 159 3.61 -13.03 -14.31
CA ARG A 159 3.40 -11.63 -14.66
C ARG A 159 4.44 -11.26 -15.70
N GLU A 160 3.99 -10.75 -16.83
CA GLU A 160 4.87 -10.00 -17.71
C GLU A 160 5.57 -8.91 -16.89
N ASP A 161 6.85 -8.67 -17.19
CA ASP A 161 7.65 -7.64 -16.51
C ASP A 161 6.98 -6.27 -16.65
N THR A 162 6.12 -5.96 -15.71
CA THR A 162 5.49 -4.66 -15.65
C THR A 162 6.49 -3.69 -15.04
N VAL A 163 6.86 -2.67 -15.81
CA VAL A 163 7.65 -1.55 -15.30
C VAL A 163 6.93 -0.99 -14.07
N ALA A 164 7.61 -1.03 -12.92
CA ALA A 164 7.04 -0.53 -11.68
C ALA A 164 6.99 1.01 -11.72
N TRP A 165 5.90 1.54 -12.24
CA TRP A 165 5.64 2.97 -12.26
C TRP A 165 5.34 3.49 -10.85
N ASN A 166 5.85 4.66 -10.50
CA ASN A 166 5.40 5.34 -9.29
C ASN A 166 3.92 5.77 -9.45
N LYS A 167 3.22 5.98 -8.33
CA LYS A 167 1.78 6.27 -8.30
C LYS A 167 1.37 7.48 -9.17
N GLU A 168 2.22 8.48 -9.25
CA GLU A 168 1.95 9.70 -10.04
C GLU A 168 2.09 9.42 -11.54
N THR A 169 3.14 8.74 -11.94
CA THR A 169 3.36 8.29 -13.33
C THR A 169 2.22 7.38 -13.79
N TYR A 170 1.82 6.40 -12.96
CA TYR A 170 0.69 5.51 -13.26
C TYR A 170 -0.63 6.28 -13.46
N ARG A 171 -0.90 7.27 -12.61
CA ARG A 171 -2.10 8.12 -12.76
C ARG A 171 -2.07 8.93 -14.05
N ARG A 172 -0.92 9.51 -14.42
CA ARG A 172 -0.74 10.25 -15.68
C ARG A 172 -0.90 9.37 -16.90
N LEU A 173 -0.37 8.13 -16.86
CA LEU A 173 -0.57 7.16 -17.92
C LEU A 173 -2.05 6.81 -18.12
N LYS A 174 -2.79 6.57 -17.03
CA LYS A 174 -4.25 6.35 -17.10
C LYS A 174 -5.04 7.54 -17.64
N GLN A 175 -4.62 8.75 -17.33
CA GLN A 175 -5.24 9.97 -17.88
C GLN A 175 -4.93 10.14 -19.38
N ALA A 176 -3.70 9.80 -19.78
CA ALA A 176 -3.29 9.81 -21.18
C ALA A 176 -4.02 8.74 -22.03
N GLU A 177 -4.22 7.55 -21.45
CA GLU A 177 -5.01 6.46 -22.05
C GLU A 177 -6.47 6.88 -22.35
N LYS A 178 -7.02 7.77 -21.49
CA LYS A 178 -8.34 8.37 -21.68
C LYS A 178 -8.36 9.59 -22.61
N GLY A 179 -7.21 10.00 -23.12
CA GLY A 179 -7.08 11.21 -23.96
C GLY A 179 -7.19 12.54 -23.20
N GLU A 180 -7.17 12.51 -21.86
CA GLU A 180 -7.31 13.69 -21.01
C GLU A 180 -6.02 14.54 -20.95
N VAL A 181 -4.86 13.93 -21.17
CA VAL A 181 -3.52 14.58 -21.08
C VAL A 181 -2.57 13.94 -22.09
N LYS A 182 -1.78 14.74 -22.82
CA LYS A 182 -0.62 14.24 -23.56
C LYS A 182 0.47 13.80 -22.57
N SER A 183 0.95 12.56 -22.69
CA SER A 183 2.00 12.04 -21.82
C SER A 183 3.19 11.56 -22.63
N TYR A 184 4.27 12.33 -22.63
CA TYR A 184 5.56 11.90 -23.21
C TYR A 184 6.07 10.58 -22.62
N VAL A 185 5.74 10.29 -21.35
CA VAL A 185 6.11 9.04 -20.69
C VAL A 185 5.38 7.86 -21.33
N GLN A 186 4.12 8.03 -21.73
CA GLN A 186 3.37 7.01 -22.47
C GLN A 186 3.96 6.79 -23.87
N GLU A 187 4.27 7.86 -24.59
CA GLU A 187 4.88 7.78 -25.92
C GLU A 187 6.23 7.05 -25.87
N ILE A 188 7.08 7.37 -24.88
CA ILE A 188 8.35 6.67 -24.65
C ILE A 188 8.12 5.21 -24.26
N ALA A 189 7.16 4.90 -23.38
CA ALA A 189 6.87 3.54 -22.97
C ALA A 189 6.40 2.67 -24.14
N LEU A 190 5.52 3.20 -25.00
CA LEU A 190 5.06 2.52 -26.20
C LEU A 190 6.21 2.31 -27.20
N ALA A 191 7.08 3.31 -27.37
CA ALA A 191 8.27 3.18 -28.21
C ALA A 191 9.24 2.10 -27.69
N ILE A 192 9.43 2.01 -26.37
CA ILE A 192 10.25 0.96 -25.74
C ILE A 192 9.65 -0.42 -25.97
N MET A 193 8.33 -0.58 -25.78
CA MET A 193 7.64 -1.86 -25.98
C MET A 193 7.77 -2.33 -27.42
N ASP A 194 7.48 -1.46 -28.39
CA ASP A 194 7.58 -1.77 -29.81
C ASP A 194 9.02 -2.15 -30.24
N CYS A 195 10.03 -1.41 -29.74
CA CYS A 195 11.42 -1.76 -29.99
C CYS A 195 11.85 -3.06 -29.31
N LYS A 196 11.33 -3.39 -28.12
CA LYS A 196 11.61 -4.66 -27.43
C LYS A 196 11.08 -5.88 -28.17
N GLU A 197 9.95 -5.77 -28.86
CA GLU A 197 9.37 -6.87 -29.64
C GLU A 197 10.17 -7.20 -30.90
N THR A 198 10.85 -6.22 -31.46
CA THR A 198 11.52 -6.34 -32.77
C THR A 198 13.05 -6.37 -32.68
N ALA A 199 13.63 -5.83 -31.62
CA ALA A 199 15.09 -5.78 -31.43
C ALA A 199 15.66 -7.15 -31.04
N THR A 200 16.67 -7.60 -31.75
CA THR A 200 17.38 -8.86 -31.50
C THR A 200 18.69 -8.65 -30.69
N SER A 201 19.14 -7.40 -30.57
CA SER A 201 20.34 -7.02 -29.81
C SER A 201 20.17 -5.64 -29.16
N ARG A 202 21.09 -5.29 -28.24
CA ARG A 202 21.16 -3.97 -27.63
C ARG A 202 21.35 -2.85 -28.66
N GLU A 203 22.24 -3.09 -29.63
CA GLU A 203 22.56 -2.13 -30.67
C GLU A 203 21.33 -1.85 -31.54
N THR A 204 20.64 -2.92 -31.98
CA THR A 204 19.40 -2.80 -32.77
C THR A 204 18.29 -2.10 -31.99
N PHE A 205 18.18 -2.33 -30.65
CA PHE A 205 17.24 -1.61 -29.82
C PHE A 205 17.56 -0.12 -29.77
N MET A 206 18.83 0.26 -29.57
CA MET A 206 19.25 1.66 -29.50
C MET A 206 19.03 2.37 -30.84
N GLU A 207 19.31 1.72 -31.96
CA GLU A 207 19.07 2.26 -33.31
C GLU A 207 17.58 2.49 -33.58
N GLN A 208 16.73 1.55 -33.19
CA GLN A 208 15.27 1.68 -33.33
C GLN A 208 14.70 2.80 -32.46
N MET A 209 15.18 2.93 -31.22
CA MET A 209 14.80 4.04 -30.34
C MET A 209 15.26 5.39 -30.90
N GLN A 210 16.46 5.45 -31.46
CA GLN A 210 16.99 6.65 -32.10
C GLN A 210 16.18 7.03 -33.36
N ALA A 211 15.77 6.06 -34.16
CA ALA A 211 14.89 6.28 -35.29
C ALA A 211 13.52 6.86 -34.90
N LYS A 212 13.06 6.58 -33.68
CA LYS A 212 11.85 7.16 -33.09
C LYS A 212 12.09 8.52 -32.40
N GLY A 213 13.31 9.04 -32.44
CA GLY A 213 13.70 10.34 -31.87
C GLY A 213 14.08 10.28 -30.37
N TYR A 214 14.36 9.10 -29.82
CA TYR A 214 14.76 8.93 -28.43
C TYR A 214 16.22 8.52 -28.29
N GLY A 215 16.99 9.30 -27.53
CA GLY A 215 18.34 8.90 -27.11
C GLY A 215 18.29 7.89 -25.96
N VAL A 216 19.06 6.82 -26.04
CA VAL A 216 19.16 5.80 -25.00
C VAL A 216 20.57 5.84 -24.40
N ASP A 217 20.67 6.14 -23.11
CA ASP A 217 21.87 5.98 -22.29
C ASP A 217 21.78 4.64 -21.55
N TRP A 218 22.51 3.66 -22.08
CA TRP A 218 22.50 2.31 -21.51
C TRP A 218 23.61 2.17 -20.49
N GLN A 219 23.25 2.00 -19.23
CA GLN A 219 24.19 1.77 -18.13
C GLN A 219 24.08 0.32 -17.67
N ASP A 220 25.18 -0.43 -17.77
CA ASP A 220 25.27 -1.76 -17.19
C ASP A 220 25.34 -1.59 -15.65
N LYS A 221 24.37 -2.15 -14.95
CA LYS A 221 24.45 -2.23 -13.48
C LYS A 221 25.46 -3.32 -13.12
N HIS A 222 26.53 -2.93 -12.50
CA HIS A 222 27.47 -3.81 -11.81
C HIS A 222 26.86 -4.38 -10.53
#